data_b484158b5f5a540f179407f43d036ac9
#
_entry.id   b484158b5f5a540f179407f43d036ac9
#
_cell.length_a   1.000
_cell.length_b   1.000
_cell.length_c   1.000
_cell.angle_alpha   90.00
_cell.angle_beta   90.00
_cell.angle_gamma   90.00
#
_symmetry.space_group_name_H-M   'P 1'
#
loop_
_entity.id
_entity.type
_entity.pdbx_description
1 polymer ?
#
loop_
_entity_poly.entity_id
_entity_poly.type
_entity_poly.pdbx_seq_one_letter_code
_entity_poly.pdbx_strand_id
1 'polypeptide(L)'
;MILAAALAIVSFAAAFRLYWVFGGNLGYSVSLPQLPDGLPVMAHRLPWWRLAAGGVVICLICLALLLLTRAGHLQLPLSQDLVRFVLLTVGAAFVARAVIPNRYVGFFKGLRTTRWANYDTRLYSPLFLVLGLLTVWQVI
;
A
#
# COMPACT_ATOMS: atom_id res chain seq x y z
N MET A 1 19.50 -5.37 -5.07
CA MET A 1 18.48 -6.36 -4.64
C MET A 1 17.32 -5.69 -3.87
N ILE A 2 17.55 -4.91 -2.83
CA ILE A 2 16.52 -4.25 -1.99
C ILE A 2 15.59 -3.35 -2.83
N LEU A 3 16.17 -2.47 -3.65
CA LEU A 3 15.40 -1.61 -4.55
C LEU A 3 14.50 -2.42 -5.49
N ALA A 4 15.05 -3.47 -6.12
CA ALA A 4 14.27 -4.30 -7.04
C ALA A 4 13.08 -4.99 -6.34
N ALA A 5 13.28 -5.47 -5.12
CA ALA A 5 12.21 -6.07 -4.31
C ALA A 5 11.14 -5.02 -3.95
N ALA A 6 11.52 -3.83 -3.52
CA ALA A 6 10.59 -2.75 -3.22
C ALA A 6 9.79 -2.33 -4.47
N LEU A 7 10.47 -2.14 -5.61
CA LEU A 7 9.83 -1.79 -6.89
C LEU A 7 8.89 -2.90 -7.39
N ALA A 8 9.26 -4.18 -7.22
CA ALA A 8 8.39 -5.29 -7.60
C ALA A 8 7.08 -5.29 -6.79
N ILE A 9 7.15 -5.07 -5.48
CA ILE A 9 5.97 -4.97 -4.61
C ILE A 9 5.10 -3.76 -5.01
N VAL A 10 5.71 -2.60 -5.22
CA VAL A 10 5.00 -1.38 -5.64
C VAL A 10 4.33 -1.58 -6.99
N SER A 11 5.04 -2.16 -7.97
CA SER A 11 4.50 -2.42 -9.31
C SER A 11 3.34 -3.40 -9.28
N PHE A 12 3.46 -4.48 -8.50
CA PHE A 12 2.38 -5.45 -8.30
C PHE A 12 1.13 -4.80 -7.69
N ALA A 13 1.31 -4.01 -6.63
CA ALA A 13 0.21 -3.30 -5.99
C ALA A 13 -0.44 -2.27 -6.94
N ALA A 14 0.36 -1.53 -7.70
CA ALA A 14 -0.13 -0.56 -8.69
C ALA A 14 -0.90 -1.24 -9.82
N ALA A 15 -0.40 -2.38 -10.35
CA ALA A 15 -1.07 -3.13 -11.41
C ALA A 15 -2.45 -3.63 -10.98
N PHE A 16 -2.57 -4.18 -9.76
CA PHE A 16 -3.87 -4.60 -9.23
C PHE A 16 -4.84 -3.43 -9.04
N ARG A 17 -4.33 -2.28 -8.55
CA ARG A 17 -5.17 -1.07 -8.41
C ARG A 17 -5.64 -0.55 -9.76
N LEU A 18 -4.77 -0.52 -10.76
CA LEU A 18 -5.13 -0.16 -12.13
C LEU A 18 -6.19 -1.11 -12.70
N TYR A 19 -6.00 -2.42 -12.54
CA TYR A 19 -6.97 -3.42 -12.97
C TYR A 19 -8.37 -3.12 -12.39
N TRP A 20 -8.47 -2.74 -11.12
CA TRP A 20 -9.76 -2.37 -10.50
C TRP A 20 -10.29 -1.02 -10.99
N VAL A 21 -9.45 -0.04 -11.27
CA VAL A 21 -9.86 1.25 -11.86
C VAL A 21 -10.56 1.02 -13.20
N PHE A 22 -10.07 0.06 -14.01
CA PHE A 22 -10.65 -0.30 -15.29
C PHE A 22 -11.84 -1.28 -15.20
N GLY A 23 -12.31 -1.57 -13.98
CA GLY A 23 -13.52 -2.39 -13.76
C GLY A 23 -13.25 -3.87 -13.59
N GLY A 24 -12.02 -4.28 -13.34
CA GLY A 24 -11.66 -5.66 -13.03
C GLY A 24 -12.29 -6.13 -11.72
N ASN A 25 -12.75 -7.38 -11.66
CA ASN A 25 -13.48 -7.94 -10.53
C ASN A 25 -12.66 -8.93 -9.67
N LEU A 26 -11.49 -9.36 -10.16
CA LEU A 26 -10.66 -10.31 -9.45
C LEU A 26 -10.16 -9.72 -8.12
N GLY A 27 -10.49 -10.36 -6.99
CA GLY A 27 -10.10 -9.92 -5.67
C GLY A 27 -10.78 -8.63 -5.17
N TYR A 28 -11.71 -8.07 -5.95
CA TYR A 28 -12.37 -6.81 -5.60
C TYR A 28 -13.15 -6.89 -4.28
N SER A 29 -13.88 -7.99 -4.05
CA SER A 29 -14.67 -8.21 -2.83
C SER A 29 -13.83 -8.26 -1.54
N VAL A 30 -12.52 -8.51 -1.67
CA VAL A 30 -11.57 -8.57 -0.54
C VAL A 30 -10.51 -7.46 -0.62
N SER A 31 -10.76 -6.41 -1.39
CA SER A 31 -9.86 -5.26 -1.54
C SER A 31 -10.11 -4.16 -0.52
N LEU A 32 -11.22 -4.20 0.18
CA LEU A 32 -11.66 -3.22 1.16
C LEU A 32 -12.00 -3.86 2.51
N PRO A 33 -11.75 -3.15 3.62
CA PRO A 33 -12.21 -3.56 4.94
C PRO A 33 -13.71 -3.85 4.95
N GLN A 34 -14.11 -4.93 5.62
CA GLN A 34 -15.49 -5.37 5.72
C GLN A 34 -15.99 -5.26 7.16
N LEU A 35 -17.29 -4.98 7.31
CA LEU A 35 -18.04 -5.09 8.55
C LEU A 35 -18.26 -6.58 8.92
N PRO A 36 -18.70 -6.89 10.15
CA PRO A 36 -18.97 -8.27 10.56
C PRO A 36 -19.99 -9.01 9.69
N ASP A 37 -20.90 -8.29 9.04
CA ASP A 37 -21.89 -8.78 8.09
C ASP A 37 -21.34 -9.06 6.70
N GLY A 38 -20.05 -8.80 6.47
CA GLY A 38 -19.36 -8.97 5.18
C GLY A 38 -19.52 -7.80 4.20
N LEU A 39 -20.28 -6.76 4.58
CA LEU A 39 -20.41 -5.55 3.76
C LEU A 39 -19.15 -4.69 3.88
N PRO A 40 -18.73 -4.00 2.81
CA PRO A 40 -17.59 -3.10 2.88
C PRO A 40 -17.87 -1.91 3.82
N VAL A 41 -16.88 -1.53 4.61
CA VAL A 41 -16.95 -0.38 5.55
C VAL A 41 -17.25 0.91 4.78
N MET A 42 -16.71 1.05 3.57
CA MET A 42 -17.03 2.14 2.66
C MET A 42 -18.04 1.63 1.64
N ALA A 43 -19.25 2.16 1.68
CA ALA A 43 -20.27 1.85 0.68
C ALA A 43 -19.76 2.17 -0.73
N HIS A 44 -19.85 1.18 -1.62
CA HIS A 44 -19.43 1.29 -3.02
C HIS A 44 -20.31 2.29 -3.80
N ARG A 45 -20.08 3.56 -3.63
CA ARG A 45 -20.56 4.56 -4.59
C ARG A 45 -19.54 4.64 -5.71
N LEU A 46 -19.89 4.06 -6.84
CA LEU A 46 -19.03 3.74 -7.99
C LEU A 46 -18.01 4.83 -8.42
N PRO A 47 -18.31 6.14 -8.52
CA PRO A 47 -17.29 7.08 -8.98
C PRO A 47 -16.18 7.33 -7.95
N TRP A 48 -16.52 7.43 -6.68
CA TRP A 48 -15.54 7.74 -5.61
C TRP A 48 -14.53 6.62 -5.38
N TRP A 49 -14.96 5.37 -5.52
CA TRP A 49 -14.07 4.22 -5.40
C TRP A 49 -12.98 4.22 -6.48
N ARG A 50 -13.35 4.45 -7.74
CA ARG A 50 -12.39 4.50 -8.84
C ARG A 50 -11.40 5.66 -8.69
N LEU A 51 -11.89 6.82 -8.25
CA LEU A 51 -11.04 7.98 -7.94
C LEU A 51 -10.06 7.68 -6.80
N ALA A 52 -10.53 7.05 -5.72
CA ALA A 52 -9.69 6.65 -4.60
C ALA A 52 -8.62 5.62 -5.03
N ALA A 53 -9.01 4.62 -5.83
CA ALA A 53 -8.07 3.64 -6.37
C ALA A 53 -7.03 4.29 -7.30
N GLY A 54 -7.45 5.22 -8.15
CA GLY A 54 -6.56 6.02 -9.00
C GLY A 54 -5.57 6.87 -8.17
N GLY A 55 -6.05 7.49 -7.11
CA GLY A 55 -5.20 8.23 -6.16
C GLY A 55 -4.11 7.34 -5.54
N VAL A 56 -4.46 6.11 -5.14
CA VAL A 56 -3.47 5.14 -4.63
C VAL A 56 -2.45 4.77 -5.70
N VAL A 57 -2.85 4.60 -6.96
CA VAL A 57 -1.91 4.35 -8.08
C VAL A 57 -0.91 5.49 -8.21
N ILE A 58 -1.38 6.73 -8.18
CA ILE A 58 -0.51 7.91 -8.24
C ILE A 58 0.49 7.90 -7.07
N CYS A 59 0.03 7.66 -5.84
CA CYS A 59 0.91 7.56 -4.67
C CYS A 59 1.96 6.46 -4.82
N LEU A 60 1.60 5.29 -5.37
CA LEU A 60 2.54 4.19 -5.61
C LEU A 60 3.57 4.54 -6.69
N ILE A 61 3.15 5.24 -7.75
CA ILE A 61 4.07 5.75 -8.78
C ILE A 61 5.04 6.77 -8.17
N CYS A 62 4.54 7.73 -7.39
CA CYS A 62 5.38 8.69 -6.68
C CYS A 62 6.39 7.99 -5.76
N LEU A 63 5.96 6.98 -5.02
CA LEU A 63 6.86 6.18 -4.18
C LEU A 63 7.96 5.50 -5.01
N ALA A 64 7.61 4.89 -6.15
CA ALA A 64 8.60 4.27 -7.05
C ALA A 64 9.62 5.29 -7.57
N LEU A 65 9.16 6.47 -7.98
CA LEU A 65 10.03 7.56 -8.45
C LEU A 65 10.98 8.04 -7.34
N LEU A 66 10.49 8.19 -6.11
CA LEU A 66 11.33 8.60 -4.97
C LEU A 66 12.37 7.51 -4.61
N LEU A 67 12.00 6.23 -4.68
CA LEU A 67 12.92 5.12 -4.47
C LEU A 67 14.03 5.10 -5.54
N LEU A 68 13.68 5.32 -6.80
CA LEU A 68 14.65 5.43 -7.91
C LEU A 68 15.55 6.66 -7.76
N THR A 69 15.00 7.79 -7.32
CA THR A 69 15.77 9.01 -7.05
C THR A 69 16.76 8.80 -5.92
N ARG A 70 16.33 8.17 -4.84
CA ARG A 70 17.20 7.85 -3.68
C ARG A 70 18.33 6.91 -4.06
N ALA A 71 18.07 5.97 -4.97
CA ALA A 71 19.06 5.02 -5.46
C ALA A 71 19.98 5.59 -6.57
N GLY A 72 19.79 6.84 -6.99
CA GLY A 72 20.60 7.49 -8.01
C GLY A 72 20.26 7.10 -9.46
N HIS A 73 19.17 6.33 -9.68
CA HIS A 73 18.73 5.96 -11.03
C HIS A 73 17.88 7.03 -11.72
N LEU A 74 17.37 7.99 -10.97
CA LEU A 74 16.56 9.09 -11.45
C LEU A 74 16.99 10.39 -10.76
N GLN A 75 17.00 11.51 -11.49
CA GLN A 75 17.27 12.83 -10.92
C GLN A 75 15.99 13.66 -10.97
N LEU A 76 15.33 13.78 -9.84
CA LEU A 76 14.24 14.73 -9.67
C LEU A 76 14.79 16.04 -9.08
N PRO A 77 14.17 17.19 -9.38
CA PRO A 77 14.57 18.49 -8.80
C PRO A 77 14.12 18.63 -7.33
N LEU A 78 14.49 17.63 -6.52
CA LEU A 78 14.17 17.55 -5.10
C LEU A 78 15.46 17.41 -4.28
N SER A 79 15.51 18.05 -3.11
CA SER A 79 16.62 17.83 -2.20
C SER A 79 16.64 16.39 -1.68
N GLN A 80 17.84 15.82 -1.50
CA GLN A 80 17.99 14.47 -0.99
C GLN A 80 17.43 14.32 0.43
N ASP A 81 17.49 15.40 1.23
CA ASP A 81 16.92 15.42 2.57
C ASP A 81 15.39 15.32 2.55
N LEU A 82 14.74 16.00 1.59
CA LEU A 82 13.29 15.88 1.40
C LEU A 82 12.91 14.47 0.96
N VAL A 83 13.61 13.91 -0.01
CA VAL A 83 13.39 12.53 -0.48
C VAL A 83 13.53 11.54 0.68
N ARG A 84 14.60 11.67 1.47
CA ARG A 84 14.85 10.86 2.66
C ARG A 84 13.71 10.99 3.68
N PHE A 85 13.31 12.21 4.01
CA PHE A 85 12.25 12.47 4.97
C PHE A 85 10.92 11.82 4.54
N VAL A 86 10.52 12.01 3.27
CA VAL A 86 9.28 11.43 2.72
C VAL A 86 9.34 9.89 2.74
N LEU A 87 10.44 9.29 2.29
CA LEU A 87 10.59 7.83 2.30
C LEU A 87 10.57 7.25 3.71
N LEU A 88 11.21 7.90 4.69
CA LEU A 88 11.14 7.48 6.10
C LEU A 88 9.71 7.54 6.63
N THR A 89 9.01 8.63 6.35
CA THR A 89 7.62 8.82 6.79
C THR A 89 6.70 7.76 6.19
N VAL A 90 6.79 7.53 4.88
CA VAL A 90 5.98 6.51 4.17
C VAL A 90 6.33 5.11 4.65
N GLY A 91 7.60 4.79 4.77
CA GLY A 91 8.05 3.49 5.27
C GLY A 91 7.57 3.23 6.70
N ALA A 92 7.72 4.21 7.60
CA ALA A 92 7.21 4.12 8.97
C ALA A 92 5.68 3.96 9.02
N ALA A 93 4.94 4.68 8.16
CA ALA A 93 3.49 4.55 8.07
C ALA A 93 3.07 3.13 7.61
N PHE A 94 3.79 2.51 6.67
CA PHE A 94 3.52 1.15 6.23
C PHE A 94 3.79 0.12 7.32
N VAL A 95 4.90 0.27 8.05
CA VAL A 95 5.20 -0.59 9.23
C VAL A 95 4.13 -0.39 10.30
N ALA A 96 3.81 0.86 10.64
CA ALA A 96 2.79 1.20 11.62
C ALA A 96 1.42 0.59 11.27
N ARG A 97 1.00 0.69 9.99
CA ARG A 97 -0.24 0.06 9.50
C ARG A 97 -0.26 -1.45 9.73
N ALA A 98 0.87 -2.11 9.61
CA ALA A 98 0.96 -3.56 9.80
C ALA A 98 0.90 -3.97 11.27
N VAL A 99 1.56 -3.22 12.17
CA VAL A 99 1.79 -3.62 13.56
C VAL A 99 0.91 -2.90 14.59
N ILE A 100 0.45 -1.68 14.32
CA ILE A 100 -0.39 -0.95 15.28
C ILE A 100 -1.78 -1.60 15.37
N PRO A 101 -2.28 -1.91 16.57
CA PRO A 101 -3.61 -2.46 16.75
C PRO A 101 -4.69 -1.54 16.17
N ASN A 102 -5.50 -2.08 15.26
CA ASN A 102 -6.61 -1.37 14.62
C ASN A 102 -7.83 -2.29 14.52
N ARG A 103 -9.02 -1.73 14.35
CA ARG A 103 -10.24 -2.52 14.22
C ARG A 103 -10.29 -3.38 12.96
N TYR A 104 -9.75 -2.87 11.83
CA TYR A 104 -9.97 -3.44 10.50
C TYR A 104 -8.71 -3.91 9.77
N VAL A 105 -7.54 -3.40 10.11
CA VAL A 105 -6.28 -3.62 9.37
C VAL A 105 -5.12 -3.99 10.29
N GLY A 106 -4.10 -4.64 9.74
CA GLY A 106 -2.89 -5.02 10.46
C GLY A 106 -2.95 -6.40 11.09
N PHE A 107 -1.84 -6.84 11.65
CA PHE A 107 -1.73 -8.16 12.30
C PHE A 107 -2.56 -8.25 13.59
N PHE A 108 -2.68 -7.15 14.33
CA PHE A 108 -3.35 -7.06 15.64
C PHE A 108 -4.76 -6.47 15.54
N LYS A 109 -5.44 -6.68 14.39
CA LYS A 109 -6.81 -6.19 14.22
C LYS A 109 -7.82 -6.89 15.13
N GLY A 110 -8.84 -6.13 15.54
CA GLY A 110 -9.92 -6.65 16.38
C GLY A 110 -10.89 -7.54 15.60
N LEU A 111 -11.23 -7.18 14.36
CA LEU A 111 -12.17 -7.92 13.52
C LEU A 111 -11.42 -8.94 12.66
N ARG A 112 -11.61 -10.25 12.94
CA ARG A 112 -10.88 -11.35 12.28
C ARG A 112 -11.76 -12.30 11.48
N THR A 113 -13.08 -12.14 11.54
CA THR A 113 -14.06 -13.09 10.99
C THR A 113 -14.38 -12.89 9.51
N THR A 114 -13.98 -11.76 8.92
CA THR A 114 -14.30 -11.43 7.54
C THR A 114 -13.30 -12.00 6.54
N ARG A 115 -13.71 -12.18 5.28
CA ARG A 115 -12.81 -12.58 4.18
C ARG A 115 -11.68 -11.56 3.99
N TRP A 116 -11.98 -10.26 4.07
CA TRP A 116 -10.97 -9.21 4.09
C TRP A 116 -9.92 -9.45 5.18
N ALA A 117 -10.34 -9.72 6.41
CA ALA A 117 -9.43 -9.90 7.54
C ALA A 117 -8.42 -11.03 7.29
N ASN A 118 -8.84 -12.13 6.65
CA ASN A 118 -7.94 -13.22 6.29
C ASN A 118 -6.92 -12.81 5.23
N TYR A 119 -7.35 -12.12 4.16
CA TYR A 119 -6.46 -11.60 3.13
C TYR A 119 -5.53 -10.52 3.65
N ASP A 120 -6.02 -9.63 4.52
CA ASP A 120 -5.19 -8.61 5.14
C ASP A 120 -4.07 -9.22 5.99
N THR A 121 -4.37 -10.24 6.82
CA THR A 121 -3.34 -10.90 7.64
C THR A 121 -2.34 -11.69 6.81
N ARG A 122 -2.80 -12.37 5.76
CA ARG A 122 -1.95 -13.29 4.97
C ARG A 122 -1.20 -12.63 3.84
N LEU A 123 -1.74 -11.55 3.28
CA LEU A 123 -1.19 -10.90 2.10
C LEU A 123 -0.88 -9.42 2.33
N TYR A 124 -1.88 -8.61 2.70
CA TYR A 124 -1.69 -7.16 2.73
C TYR A 124 -0.77 -6.70 3.86
N SER A 125 -0.98 -7.19 5.09
CA SER A 125 -0.15 -6.77 6.23
C SER A 125 1.31 -7.21 6.09
N PRO A 126 1.65 -8.46 5.68
CA PRO A 126 3.03 -8.82 5.36
C PRO A 126 3.64 -7.97 4.25
N LEU A 127 2.86 -7.70 3.18
CA LEU A 127 3.33 -6.91 2.05
C LEU A 127 3.68 -5.47 2.48
N PHE A 128 2.80 -4.83 3.26
CA PHE A 128 3.05 -3.49 3.80
C PHE A 128 4.22 -3.45 4.77
N LEU A 129 4.37 -4.48 5.62
CA LEU A 129 5.50 -4.59 6.53
C LEU A 129 6.82 -4.70 5.76
N VAL A 130 6.89 -5.61 4.81
CA VAL A 130 8.10 -5.81 3.99
C VAL A 130 8.42 -4.56 3.19
N LEU A 131 7.43 -3.96 2.52
CA LEU A 131 7.63 -2.73 1.74
C LEU A 131 8.09 -1.58 2.64
N GLY A 132 7.48 -1.42 3.82
CA GLY A 132 7.88 -0.39 4.79
C GLY A 132 9.32 -0.57 5.24
N LEU A 133 9.72 -1.78 5.61
CA LEU A 133 11.10 -2.09 6.03
C LEU A 133 12.10 -1.87 4.88
N LEU A 134 11.79 -2.31 3.66
CA LEU A 134 12.65 -2.10 2.50
C LEU A 134 12.79 -0.61 2.17
N THR A 135 11.72 0.17 2.32
CA THR A 135 11.74 1.62 2.08
C THR A 135 12.60 2.33 3.13
N VAL A 136 12.43 2.00 4.41
CA VAL A 136 13.26 2.55 5.49
C VAL A 136 14.73 2.17 5.30
N TRP A 137 15.01 0.91 4.97
CA TRP A 137 16.38 0.42 4.76
C TRP A 137 17.14 1.20 3.67
N GLN A 138 16.47 1.66 2.63
CA GLN A 138 17.12 2.42 1.56
C GLN A 138 17.54 3.84 1.96
N VAL A 139 17.11 4.34 3.11
CA VAL A 139 17.39 5.71 3.57
C VAL A 139 18.27 5.77 4.80
N ILE A 140 18.49 4.63 5.47
CA ILE A 140 19.43 4.50 6.57
C ILE A 140 20.82 4.24 6.00
#